data_0523b5013c688f60c41067efd73759b6
#
_entry.id   0523b5013c688f60c41067efd73759b6
#
_cell.length_a   1.000
_cell.length_b   1.000
_cell.length_c   1.000
_cell.angle_alpha   90.00
_cell.angle_beta   90.00
_cell.angle_gamma   90.00
#
_symmetry.space_group_name_H-M   'P 1'
#
loop_
_entity.id
_entity.type
_entity.pdbx_description
1 polymer ?
#
loop_
_entity_poly.entity_id
_entity_poly.type
_entity_poly.pdbx_seq_one_letter_code
_entity_poly.pdbx_strand_id
1 'polypeptide(L)'
;PRVRRQRQMCIRDSSKTGVELKGIKAKNPFNDALIPIFISDYVLTGYGTGAIMAVPAHDQRDYDFAKVFNLPIIQVLEGGDISEKAFEEDGAHINSGFLNGMGKEDGIKAAIDYAKEKGFGEAKINFKLRDWVFSRQRYWGEPIPMVYCEHCGWQPIPEDELPLKLPEISDFLPNDNGDSPLANATDW
;
A
#
# COMPACT_ATOMS: atom_id res chain seq x y z
N PRO A 1 16.10 13.60 -0.74
CA PRO A 1 14.83 13.06 -0.23
C PRO A 1 14.27 11.88 -1.07
N ARG A 2 14.28 11.99 -2.41
CA ARG A 2 13.87 10.87 -3.29
C ARG A 2 14.77 9.64 -3.12
N VAL A 3 16.06 9.85 -2.95
CA VAL A 3 17.05 8.76 -2.80
C VAL A 3 16.82 7.99 -1.49
N ARG A 4 16.45 8.65 -0.39
CA ARG A 4 16.24 7.99 0.90
C ARG A 4 14.93 7.18 0.93
N ARG A 5 13.83 7.71 0.36
CA ARG A 5 12.58 6.94 0.19
C ARG A 5 12.75 5.79 -0.79
N GLN A 6 13.52 5.99 -1.85
CA GLN A 6 13.82 4.95 -2.82
C GLN A 6 14.73 3.87 -2.21
N ARG A 7 15.72 4.24 -1.36
CA ARG A 7 16.51 3.27 -0.59
C ARG A 7 15.68 2.50 0.44
N GLN A 8 14.76 3.14 1.15
CA GLN A 8 13.86 2.44 2.08
C GLN A 8 12.88 1.52 1.34
N MET A 9 12.37 1.92 0.17
CA MET A 9 11.60 1.03 -0.69
C MET A 9 12.45 -0.14 -1.20
N CYS A 10 13.66 0.11 -1.68
CA CYS A 10 14.57 -0.93 -2.15
C CYS A 10 15.02 -1.88 -1.03
N ILE A 11 15.21 -1.40 0.20
CA ILE A 11 15.54 -2.25 1.36
C ILE A 11 14.34 -3.11 1.75
N ARG A 12 13.13 -2.59 1.68
CA ARG A 12 11.90 -3.36 1.93
C ARG A 12 11.64 -4.42 0.87
N ASP A 13 12.05 -4.18 -0.37
CA ASP A 13 11.90 -5.13 -1.47
C ASP A 13 13.02 -6.17 -1.53
N SER A 14 14.17 -5.93 -0.90
CA SER A 14 15.36 -6.81 -1.01
C SER A 14 15.38 -7.98 -0.03
N SER A 15 14.70 -7.88 1.12
CA SER A 15 14.60 -8.98 2.09
C SER A 15 13.14 -9.18 2.47
N LYS A 16 12.58 -10.35 2.16
CA LYS A 16 11.21 -10.69 2.57
C LYS A 16 11.22 -11.08 4.05
N THR A 17 10.71 -10.20 4.90
CA THR A 17 10.56 -10.45 6.33
C THR A 17 9.09 -10.67 6.67
N GLY A 18 8.80 -11.55 7.60
CA GLY A 18 7.44 -11.83 8.02
C GLY A 18 7.38 -12.76 9.21
N VAL A 19 6.30 -12.66 9.97
CA VAL A 19 6.03 -13.52 11.12
C VAL A 19 4.67 -14.16 10.95
N GLU A 20 4.63 -15.49 10.94
CA GLU A 20 3.37 -16.23 10.91
C GLU A 20 2.64 -16.12 12.25
N LEU A 21 1.36 -15.81 12.20
CA LEU A 21 0.47 -15.85 13.36
C LEU A 21 0.03 -17.30 13.62
N LYS A 22 0.83 -18.03 14.41
CA LYS A 22 0.57 -19.43 14.71
C LYS A 22 -0.72 -19.62 15.51
N GLY A 23 -1.47 -20.66 15.18
CA GLY A 23 -2.70 -21.01 15.88
C GLY A 23 -3.97 -20.33 15.36
N ILE A 24 -3.84 -19.36 14.44
CA ILE A 24 -4.96 -18.75 13.75
C ILE A 24 -4.80 -18.85 12.23
N LYS A 25 -5.91 -18.95 11.53
CA LYS A 25 -5.95 -18.99 10.06
C LYS A 25 -7.10 -18.13 9.56
N ALA A 26 -6.94 -17.53 8.40
CA ALA A 26 -8.04 -16.89 7.69
C ALA A 26 -8.80 -17.94 6.85
N LYS A 27 -10.10 -17.81 6.79
CA LYS A 27 -10.95 -18.62 5.90
C LYS A 27 -11.17 -17.84 4.60
N ASN A 28 -10.76 -18.42 3.48
CA ASN A 28 -11.04 -17.83 2.18
C ASN A 28 -12.54 -17.97 1.88
N PRO A 29 -13.31 -16.87 1.73
CA PRO A 29 -14.76 -16.94 1.59
C PRO A 29 -15.23 -17.52 0.24
N PHE A 30 -14.33 -17.65 -0.75
CA PHE A 30 -14.67 -18.18 -2.07
C PHE A 30 -14.58 -19.71 -2.16
N ASN A 31 -13.73 -20.34 -1.37
CA ASN A 31 -13.50 -21.79 -1.44
C ASN A 31 -13.38 -22.49 -0.08
N ASP A 32 -13.66 -21.76 1.01
CA ASP A 32 -13.59 -22.24 2.40
C ASP A 32 -12.20 -22.72 2.87
N ALA A 33 -11.16 -22.56 2.05
CA ALA A 33 -9.81 -22.95 2.41
C ALA A 33 -9.26 -22.13 3.58
N LEU A 34 -8.56 -22.81 4.48
CA LEU A 34 -7.86 -22.17 5.59
C LEU A 34 -6.46 -21.76 5.14
N ILE A 35 -6.18 -20.46 5.13
CA ILE A 35 -4.92 -19.87 4.72
C ILE A 35 -4.15 -19.31 5.94
N PRO A 36 -2.81 -19.39 5.96
CA PRO A 36 -2.01 -18.82 7.02
C PRO A 36 -2.05 -17.30 7.00
N ILE A 37 -1.85 -16.67 8.17
CA ILE A 37 -1.78 -15.22 8.32
C ILE A 37 -0.37 -14.85 8.71
N PHE A 38 0.19 -13.84 8.02
CA PHE A 38 1.50 -13.29 8.27
C PHE A 38 1.42 -11.80 8.57
N ILE A 39 2.28 -11.32 9.47
CA ILE A 39 2.60 -9.90 9.61
C ILE A 39 3.89 -9.68 8.84
N SER A 40 3.88 -8.73 7.91
CA SER A 40 5.03 -8.45 7.06
C SER A 40 5.14 -6.95 6.77
N ASP A 41 6.37 -6.46 6.66
CA ASP A 41 6.69 -5.06 6.42
C ASP A 41 6.48 -4.60 4.96
N TYR A 42 6.37 -5.54 4.01
CA TYR A 42 6.07 -5.18 2.62
C TYR A 42 4.57 -4.85 2.39
N VAL A 43 3.70 -5.20 3.34
CA VAL A 43 2.27 -4.87 3.31
C VAL A 43 2.09 -3.40 3.72
N LEU A 44 1.56 -2.59 2.81
CA LEU A 44 1.35 -1.17 3.05
C LEU A 44 0.11 -0.94 3.94
N THR A 45 0.31 -0.40 5.13
CA THR A 45 -0.77 -0.09 6.08
C THR A 45 -1.77 0.95 5.58
N GLY A 46 -1.34 1.83 4.67
CA GLY A 46 -2.19 2.84 4.03
C GLY A 46 -2.98 2.35 2.81
N TYR A 47 -2.93 1.05 2.49
CA TYR A 47 -3.66 0.47 1.37
C TYR A 47 -4.87 -0.33 1.88
N GLY A 48 -6.06 0.15 1.59
CA GLY A 48 -7.30 -0.47 2.08
C GLY A 48 -7.37 -0.51 3.61
N THR A 49 -7.53 -1.71 4.16
CA THR A 49 -7.58 -1.95 5.61
C THR A 49 -6.20 -2.26 6.22
N GLY A 50 -5.13 -2.27 5.40
CA GLY A 50 -3.82 -2.76 5.81
C GLY A 50 -3.70 -4.29 5.84
N ALA A 51 -4.74 -5.00 5.42
CA ALA A 51 -4.72 -6.45 5.22
C ALA A 51 -4.91 -6.77 3.74
N ILE A 52 -4.08 -7.65 3.19
CA ILE A 52 -4.15 -8.10 1.81
C ILE A 52 -4.30 -9.61 1.74
N MET A 53 -4.91 -10.11 0.69
CA MET A 53 -4.82 -11.51 0.30
C MET A 53 -3.72 -11.63 -0.76
N ALA A 54 -2.67 -12.39 -0.45
CA ALA A 54 -1.55 -12.59 -1.36
C ALA A 54 -1.95 -13.46 -2.56
N VAL A 55 -1.37 -13.18 -3.73
CA VAL A 55 -1.58 -13.91 -4.99
C VAL A 55 -0.24 -14.37 -5.57
N PRO A 56 0.44 -15.34 -4.93
CA PRO A 56 1.82 -15.70 -5.25
C PRO A 56 2.08 -16.08 -6.71
N ALA A 57 1.11 -16.71 -7.37
CA ALA A 57 1.29 -17.11 -8.77
C ALA A 57 1.28 -15.94 -9.77
N HIS A 58 0.73 -14.76 -9.38
CA HIS A 58 0.44 -13.65 -10.30
C HIS A 58 0.88 -12.27 -9.78
N ASP A 59 1.62 -12.21 -8.69
CA ASP A 59 2.35 -11.03 -8.20
C ASP A 59 3.76 -11.44 -7.79
N GLN A 60 4.78 -10.81 -8.37
CA GLN A 60 6.17 -11.21 -8.14
C GLN A 60 6.62 -11.02 -6.69
N ARG A 61 6.12 -10.00 -5.99
CA ARG A 61 6.48 -9.77 -4.59
C ARG A 61 5.88 -10.83 -3.67
N ASP A 62 4.64 -11.23 -3.94
CA ASP A 62 3.97 -12.32 -3.24
C ASP A 62 4.62 -13.67 -3.55
N TYR A 63 5.08 -13.87 -4.81
CA TYR A 63 5.83 -15.04 -5.22
C TYR A 63 7.13 -15.19 -4.44
N ASP A 64 7.93 -14.11 -4.37
CA ASP A 64 9.18 -14.10 -3.63
C ASP A 64 8.95 -14.38 -2.13
N PHE A 65 7.90 -13.79 -1.56
CA PHE A 65 7.49 -14.05 -0.18
C PHE A 65 7.12 -15.52 0.02
N ALA A 66 6.30 -16.08 -0.86
CA ALA A 66 5.89 -17.47 -0.78
C ALA A 66 7.07 -18.45 -0.90
N LYS A 67 8.07 -18.13 -1.74
CA LYS A 67 9.31 -18.92 -1.83
C LYS A 67 10.11 -18.88 -0.54
N VAL A 68 10.28 -17.70 0.08
CA VAL A 68 11.04 -17.54 1.34
C VAL A 68 10.38 -18.29 2.49
N PHE A 69 9.04 -18.24 2.59
CA PHE A 69 8.29 -18.89 3.65
C PHE A 69 7.75 -20.30 3.29
N ASN A 70 8.17 -20.83 2.14
CA ASN A 70 7.79 -22.15 1.65
C ASN A 70 6.26 -22.36 1.62
N LEU A 71 5.54 -21.33 1.14
CA LEU A 71 4.09 -21.36 1.00
C LEU A 71 3.68 -21.97 -0.35
N PRO A 72 2.50 -22.61 -0.46
CA PRO A 72 2.03 -23.13 -1.73
C PRO A 72 1.75 -22.01 -2.73
N ILE A 73 2.20 -22.21 -3.97
CA ILE A 73 1.95 -21.31 -5.10
C ILE A 73 1.04 -22.05 -6.07
N ILE A 74 -0.19 -21.57 -6.24
CA ILE A 74 -1.21 -22.19 -7.08
C ILE A 74 -1.50 -21.27 -8.26
N GLN A 75 -1.26 -21.73 -9.46
CA GLN A 75 -1.58 -20.99 -10.67
C GLN A 75 -3.10 -20.91 -10.84
N VAL A 76 -3.63 -19.70 -11.00
CA VAL A 76 -5.07 -19.45 -11.15
C VAL A 76 -5.43 -18.74 -12.47
N LEU A 77 -4.43 -18.37 -13.28
CA LEU A 77 -4.62 -17.91 -14.66
C LEU A 77 -3.88 -18.84 -15.61
N GLU A 78 -4.47 -19.13 -16.76
CA GLU A 78 -3.88 -19.92 -17.82
C GLU A 78 -2.78 -19.13 -18.53
N GLY A 79 -1.69 -19.78 -18.87
CA GLY A 79 -0.52 -19.20 -19.55
C GLY A 79 0.70 -19.17 -18.62
N GLY A 80 1.87 -19.03 -19.24
CA GLY A 80 3.15 -18.89 -18.55
C GLY A 80 3.57 -20.09 -17.69
N ASP A 81 4.84 -20.07 -17.31
CA ASP A 81 5.43 -21.02 -16.36
C ASP A 81 5.71 -20.30 -15.04
N ILE A 82 5.13 -20.77 -13.97
CA ILE A 82 5.31 -20.19 -12.62
C ILE A 82 6.39 -20.91 -11.80
N SER A 83 7.23 -21.74 -12.40
CA SER A 83 8.27 -22.49 -11.68
C SER A 83 9.37 -21.59 -11.10
N GLU A 84 9.74 -20.53 -11.84
CA GLU A 84 10.83 -19.61 -11.48
C GLU A 84 10.36 -18.20 -11.09
N LYS A 85 9.24 -17.74 -11.62
CA LYS A 85 8.68 -16.40 -11.39
C LYS A 85 7.17 -16.38 -11.45
N ALA A 86 6.55 -15.32 -10.95
CA ALA A 86 5.12 -15.09 -11.11
C ALA A 86 4.76 -14.86 -12.60
N PHE A 87 3.56 -15.27 -12.99
CA PHE A 87 2.97 -14.93 -14.28
C PHE A 87 2.02 -13.74 -14.10
N GLU A 88 2.47 -12.55 -14.52
CA GLU A 88 1.76 -11.28 -14.29
C GLU A 88 0.90 -10.84 -15.50
N GLU A 89 0.79 -11.66 -16.53
CA GLU A 89 -0.03 -11.37 -17.69
C GLU A 89 -1.48 -11.85 -17.50
N ASP A 90 -2.39 -11.40 -18.38
CA ASP A 90 -3.80 -11.81 -18.34
C ASP A 90 -3.97 -13.21 -18.95
N GLY A 91 -4.90 -13.97 -18.41
CA GLY A 91 -5.27 -15.31 -18.88
C GLY A 91 -6.66 -15.71 -18.45
N ALA A 92 -7.17 -16.82 -18.96
CA ALA A 92 -8.42 -17.40 -18.49
C ALA A 92 -8.21 -17.99 -17.09
N HIS A 93 -9.23 -17.92 -16.23
CA HIS A 93 -9.16 -18.49 -14.89
C HIS A 93 -9.10 -20.01 -14.93
N ILE A 94 -8.17 -20.59 -14.16
CA ILE A 94 -8.03 -22.02 -13.91
C ILE A 94 -7.90 -22.26 -12.40
N ASN A 95 -8.16 -23.45 -11.92
CA ASN A 95 -8.12 -23.80 -10.48
C ASN A 95 -8.91 -22.83 -9.58
N SER A 96 -9.91 -22.17 -10.12
CA SER A 96 -10.66 -21.06 -9.52
C SER A 96 -12.16 -21.37 -9.34
N GLY A 97 -12.54 -22.64 -9.36
CA GLY A 97 -13.91 -23.10 -9.15
C GLY A 97 -14.89 -22.53 -10.18
N PHE A 98 -15.88 -21.79 -9.72
CA PHE A 98 -16.91 -21.22 -10.61
C PHE A 98 -16.39 -20.15 -11.58
N LEU A 99 -15.18 -19.64 -11.38
CA LEU A 99 -14.52 -18.65 -12.27
C LEU A 99 -13.78 -19.32 -13.43
N ASN A 100 -13.59 -20.63 -13.43
CA ASN A 100 -12.81 -21.34 -14.45
C ASN A 100 -13.31 -21.03 -15.87
N GLY A 101 -12.38 -20.74 -16.78
CA GLY A 101 -12.63 -20.38 -18.17
C GLY A 101 -13.07 -18.94 -18.40
N MET A 102 -13.33 -18.16 -17.35
CA MET A 102 -13.68 -16.73 -17.48
C MET A 102 -12.43 -15.89 -17.71
N GLY A 103 -12.57 -14.87 -18.56
CA GLY A 103 -11.56 -13.81 -18.69
C GLY A 103 -11.59 -12.86 -17.48
N LYS A 104 -10.67 -11.91 -17.44
CA LYS A 104 -10.50 -10.96 -16.34
C LYS A 104 -11.76 -10.19 -15.98
N GLU A 105 -12.40 -9.55 -16.95
CA GLU A 105 -13.58 -8.71 -16.68
C GLU A 105 -14.78 -9.51 -16.20
N ASP A 106 -15.06 -10.62 -16.85
CA ASP A 106 -16.15 -11.53 -16.47
C ASP A 106 -15.89 -12.17 -15.11
N GLY A 107 -14.64 -12.56 -14.83
CA GLY A 107 -14.23 -13.12 -13.55
C GLY A 107 -14.39 -12.12 -12.40
N ILE A 108 -13.99 -10.86 -12.59
CA ILE A 108 -14.18 -9.80 -11.59
C ILE A 108 -15.67 -9.60 -11.30
N LYS A 109 -16.49 -9.50 -12.35
CA LYS A 109 -17.94 -9.32 -12.19
C LYS A 109 -18.58 -10.52 -11.45
N ALA A 110 -18.27 -11.73 -11.88
CA ALA A 110 -18.79 -12.96 -11.25
C ALA A 110 -18.37 -13.08 -9.77
N ALA A 111 -17.12 -12.72 -9.44
CA ALA A 111 -16.64 -12.73 -8.06
C ALA A 111 -17.36 -11.70 -7.18
N ILE A 112 -17.61 -10.49 -7.69
CA ILE A 112 -18.35 -9.43 -6.99
C ILE A 112 -19.81 -9.87 -6.77
N ASP A 113 -20.47 -10.38 -7.81
CA ASP A 113 -21.86 -10.85 -7.73
C ASP A 113 -21.98 -12.01 -6.71
N TYR A 114 -21.05 -12.94 -6.71
CA TYR A 114 -20.98 -14.01 -5.72
C TYR A 114 -20.78 -13.48 -4.30
N ALA A 115 -19.85 -12.55 -4.10
CA ALA A 115 -19.60 -11.94 -2.79
C ALA A 115 -20.84 -11.25 -2.23
N LYS A 116 -21.57 -10.54 -3.10
CA LYS A 116 -22.83 -9.86 -2.76
C LYS A 116 -23.95 -10.88 -2.43
N GLU A 117 -24.11 -11.92 -3.24
CA GLU A 117 -25.11 -12.98 -3.02
C GLU A 117 -24.86 -13.69 -1.67
N LYS A 118 -23.62 -13.97 -1.34
CA LYS A 118 -23.23 -14.62 -0.08
C LYS A 118 -23.16 -13.67 1.12
N GLY A 119 -23.28 -12.36 0.91
CA GLY A 119 -23.34 -11.35 1.97
C GLY A 119 -22.01 -11.04 2.66
N PHE A 120 -20.85 -11.41 2.07
CA PHE A 120 -19.54 -11.08 2.65
C PHE A 120 -18.79 -9.94 1.95
N GLY A 121 -19.35 -9.37 0.88
CA GLY A 121 -18.74 -8.27 0.16
C GLY A 121 -19.73 -7.54 -0.76
N GLU A 122 -19.31 -6.37 -1.22
CA GLU A 122 -20.06 -5.54 -2.16
C GLU A 122 -19.13 -4.81 -3.14
N ALA A 123 -19.69 -4.40 -4.29
CA ALA A 123 -18.96 -3.55 -5.23
C ALA A 123 -18.70 -2.18 -4.63
N LYS A 124 -17.45 -1.72 -4.67
CA LYS A 124 -17.06 -0.38 -4.25
C LYS A 124 -16.18 0.28 -5.32
N ILE A 125 -16.54 1.50 -5.69
CA ILE A 125 -15.74 2.31 -6.60
C ILE A 125 -14.76 3.13 -5.78
N ASN A 126 -13.47 2.88 -5.95
CA ASN A 126 -12.41 3.67 -5.36
C ASN A 126 -11.69 4.45 -6.47
N PHE A 127 -11.58 5.76 -6.30
CA PHE A 127 -10.81 6.58 -7.24
C PHE A 127 -9.32 6.45 -6.94
N LYS A 128 -8.50 6.19 -7.97
CA LYS A 128 -7.03 6.16 -7.88
C LYS A 128 -6.43 7.57 -7.80
N LEU A 129 -7.11 8.50 -7.17
CA LEU A 129 -6.59 9.81 -6.90
C LEU A 129 -5.72 9.74 -5.64
N ARG A 130 -4.50 10.25 -5.76
CA ARG A 130 -3.66 10.48 -4.59
C ARG A 130 -3.87 11.92 -4.16
N ASP A 131 -3.97 12.13 -2.86
CA ASP A 131 -4.02 13.47 -2.30
C ASP A 131 -2.79 14.26 -2.77
N TRP A 132 -3.01 15.50 -3.13
CA TRP A 132 -1.91 16.39 -3.41
C TRP A 132 -1.19 16.70 -2.11
N VAL A 133 0.05 16.28 -2.01
CA VAL A 133 0.89 16.59 -0.85
C VAL A 133 1.47 17.99 -1.06
N PHE A 134 0.81 19.00 -0.50
CA PHE A 134 1.30 20.39 -0.50
C PHE A 134 2.55 20.54 0.37
N SER A 135 2.53 19.98 1.58
CA SER A 135 3.69 20.00 2.46
C SER A 135 4.68 18.93 2.02
N ARG A 136 5.63 19.33 1.23
CA ARG A 136 6.83 18.54 0.96
C ARG A 136 7.91 19.01 1.91
N GLN A 137 8.83 18.12 2.30
CA GLN A 137 10.01 18.47 3.10
C GLN A 137 11.00 19.32 2.28
N ARG A 138 10.57 20.53 1.92
CA ARG A 138 11.34 21.49 1.14
C ARG A 138 11.20 22.89 1.77
N TYR A 139 12.24 23.68 1.66
CA TYR A 139 12.25 25.06 2.14
C TYR A 139 11.27 25.96 1.37
N TRP A 140 11.24 25.84 0.05
CA TRP A 140 10.41 26.69 -0.80
C TRP A 140 9.11 26.01 -1.19
N GLY A 141 8.07 26.79 -1.31
CA GLY A 141 6.73 26.37 -1.67
C GLY A 141 5.71 27.41 -1.28
N GLU A 142 4.44 27.08 -1.39
CA GLU A 142 3.35 27.90 -0.89
C GLU A 142 2.96 27.36 0.50
N PRO A 143 3.36 28.03 1.59
CA PRO A 143 3.02 27.56 2.92
C PRO A 143 1.51 27.71 3.15
N ILE A 144 0.90 26.70 3.74
CA ILE A 144 -0.47 26.80 4.22
C ILE A 144 -0.43 27.63 5.50
N PRO A 145 -1.17 28.75 5.60
CA PRO A 145 -1.09 29.67 6.72
C PRO A 145 -1.83 29.13 7.94
N MET A 146 -1.32 28.05 8.50
CA MET A 146 -1.87 27.37 9.68
C MET A 146 -0.75 27.00 10.65
N VAL A 147 -1.00 27.15 11.94
CA VAL A 147 -0.13 26.73 13.03
C VAL A 147 -0.80 25.63 13.85
N TYR A 148 -0.02 24.74 14.41
CA TYR A 148 -0.52 23.69 15.28
C TYR A 148 -0.35 24.10 16.75
N CYS A 149 -1.46 24.14 17.48
CA CYS A 149 -1.49 24.34 18.92
C CYS A 149 -1.76 23.01 19.60
N GLU A 150 -0.97 22.65 20.62
CA GLU A 150 -1.15 21.39 21.35
C GLU A 150 -2.52 21.30 22.08
N HIS A 151 -3.14 22.43 22.38
CA HIS A 151 -4.45 22.47 23.07
C HIS A 151 -5.64 22.56 22.11
N CYS A 152 -5.51 23.35 21.03
CA CYS A 152 -6.63 23.65 20.11
C CYS A 152 -6.52 22.97 18.76
N GLY A 153 -5.40 22.28 18.47
CA GLY A 153 -5.13 21.71 17.15
C GLY A 153 -4.74 22.77 16.14
N TRP A 154 -5.04 22.51 14.86
CA TRP A 154 -4.70 23.41 13.76
C TRP A 154 -5.50 24.70 13.81
N GLN A 155 -4.80 25.84 13.81
CA GLN A 155 -5.37 27.18 13.85
C GLN A 155 -4.92 27.99 12.63
N PRO A 156 -5.80 28.72 11.94
CA PRO A 156 -5.40 29.60 10.86
C PRO A 156 -4.63 30.80 11.40
N ILE A 157 -3.64 31.27 10.66
CA ILE A 157 -2.97 32.54 10.93
C ILE A 157 -3.95 33.69 10.60
N PRO A 158 -4.02 34.74 11.42
CA PRO A 158 -4.86 35.90 11.16
C PRO A 158 -4.57 36.55 9.80
N GLU A 159 -5.60 37.07 9.13
CA GLU A 159 -5.46 37.65 7.79
C GLU A 159 -4.54 38.87 7.73
N ASP A 160 -4.43 39.62 8.83
CA ASP A 160 -3.56 40.78 8.95
C ASP A 160 -2.07 40.43 9.11
N GLU A 161 -1.76 39.15 9.39
CA GLU A 161 -0.39 38.63 9.42
C GLU A 161 0.05 38.03 8.06
N LEU A 162 -0.80 38.04 7.05
CA LEU A 162 -0.48 37.56 5.71
C LEU A 162 0.17 38.66 4.84
N PRO A 163 1.05 38.32 3.89
CA PRO A 163 1.47 36.96 3.51
C PRO A 163 2.49 36.36 4.48
N LEU A 164 2.32 35.06 4.77
CA LEU A 164 3.31 34.31 5.55
C LEU A 164 4.62 34.20 4.77
N LYS A 165 5.65 34.88 5.23
CA LYS A 165 6.98 34.87 4.61
C LYS A 165 7.83 33.75 5.16
N LEU A 166 8.56 33.07 4.29
CA LEU A 166 9.51 32.04 4.71
C LEU A 166 10.68 32.66 5.46
N PRO A 167 11.19 32.03 6.53
CA PRO A 167 12.34 32.50 7.28
C PRO A 167 13.62 32.35 6.46
N GLU A 168 14.62 33.15 6.75
CA GLU A 168 15.96 32.97 6.20
C GLU A 168 16.66 31.84 6.97
N ILE A 169 17.03 30.76 6.27
CA ILE A 169 17.77 29.63 6.82
C ILE A 169 19.06 29.40 6.05
N SER A 170 20.07 28.89 6.73
CA SER A 170 21.38 28.58 6.13
C SER A 170 21.49 27.15 5.60
N ASP A 171 20.65 26.23 6.08
CA ASP A 171 20.61 24.83 5.67
C ASP A 171 19.25 24.47 5.05
N PHE A 172 19.28 24.02 3.81
CA PHE A 172 18.10 23.65 3.02
C PHE A 172 17.87 22.14 2.93
N LEU A 173 18.63 21.36 3.69
CA LEU A 173 18.46 19.91 3.74
C LEU A 173 17.45 19.53 4.82
N PRO A 174 16.66 18.49 4.61
CA PRO A 174 15.85 17.89 5.66
C PRO A 174 16.75 17.43 6.81
N ASN A 175 16.27 17.52 8.04
CA ASN A 175 16.99 16.99 9.20
C ASN A 175 17.11 15.44 9.14
N ASP A 176 17.83 14.85 10.09
CA ASP A 176 18.05 13.39 10.14
C ASP A 176 16.76 12.59 10.34
N ASN A 177 15.74 13.19 10.91
CA ASN A 177 14.42 12.59 11.06
C ASN A 177 13.58 12.66 9.77
N GLY A 178 14.05 13.41 8.75
CA GLY A 178 13.34 13.61 7.48
C GLY A 178 12.31 14.73 7.51
N ASP A 179 12.33 15.57 8.55
CA ASP A 179 11.45 16.74 8.64
C ASP A 179 11.89 17.84 7.66
N SER A 180 10.98 18.77 7.40
CA SER A 180 11.26 19.94 6.55
C SER A 180 12.47 20.73 7.07
N PRO A 181 13.28 21.36 6.19
CA PRO A 181 14.28 22.35 6.60
C PRO A 181 13.74 23.45 7.50
N LEU A 182 12.46 23.81 7.35
CA LEU A 182 11.77 24.78 8.20
C LEU A 182 11.64 24.36 9.66
N ALA A 183 11.73 23.06 9.97
CA ALA A 183 11.75 22.56 11.35
C ALA A 183 12.99 23.03 12.14
N ASN A 184 14.03 23.51 11.45
CA ASN A 184 15.23 24.07 12.06
C ASN A 184 15.12 25.60 12.34
N ALA A 185 14.07 26.25 11.83
CA ALA A 185 13.80 27.65 12.09
C ALA A 185 13.01 27.79 13.40
N THR A 186 13.73 27.91 14.50
CA THR A 186 13.13 27.90 15.86
C THR A 186 12.46 29.22 16.26
N ASP A 187 12.67 30.25 15.46
CA ASP A 187 12.17 31.62 15.63
C ASP A 187 11.09 32.01 14.60
N TRP A 188 10.54 31.05 13.88
CA TRP A 188 9.53 31.23 12.83
C TRP A 188 8.28 30.39 13.09
#